data_4736323ed336f109a9a9ea1bdd12ae19
#
_entry.id   4736323ed336f109a9a9ea1bdd12ae19
#
_cell.length_a   1.000
_cell.length_b   1.000
_cell.length_c   1.000
_cell.angle_alpha   90.00
_cell.angle_beta   90.00
_cell.angle_gamma   90.00
#
_symmetry.space_group_name_H-M   'P 1'
#
loop_
_entity.id
_entity.type
_entity.pdbx_description
1 polymer ?
#
loop_
_entity_poly.entity_id
_entity_poly.type
_entity_poly.pdbx_seq_one_letter_code
_entity_poly.pdbx_strand_id
1 'polypeptide(L)'
;NGVKYDGPEKYSYYLASIKHGGDNVDSEPKFGRYKPGYKEIELKKMLSRNNSTFAQSRMSEKSLFSNTYAKEKATFIERGPFNVPGRTRPILVDVSDPTGNTWYAGSTGGGVWKTTDESVTWSEISNGMESIAISWLDQSKSQPNVLYAATGVAWVGGIQDITGAGVYKSVDSGKNWINVSPRESNGYVLDEFNNVSRLLVDPTDPDIVIASTTEDYFAQGHIWKTIDGGKNWTEVASASTRIQQVIAAPSDFNIQYAAVR
;
A
#
# COMPACT_ATOMS: atom_id res chain seq x y z
N ASN A 1 -30.21 -11.71 19.76
CA ASN A 1 -29.17 -12.61 20.29
C ASN A 1 -27.82 -12.11 19.76
N GLY A 2 -27.14 -11.26 20.53
CA GLY A 2 -25.82 -10.75 20.17
C GLY A 2 -24.80 -11.87 20.39
N VAL A 3 -24.13 -12.27 19.32
CA VAL A 3 -22.96 -13.16 19.41
C VAL A 3 -21.88 -12.43 20.18
N LYS A 4 -21.53 -12.94 21.34
CA LYS A 4 -20.46 -12.41 22.18
C LYS A 4 -19.14 -12.85 21.58
N TYR A 5 -18.36 -11.92 21.05
CA TYR A 5 -17.02 -12.20 20.51
C TYR A 5 -16.02 -12.21 21.66
N ASP A 6 -15.66 -13.40 22.12
CA ASP A 6 -14.73 -13.59 23.23
C ASP A 6 -13.30 -13.75 22.70
N GLY A 7 -12.65 -12.66 22.32
CA GLY A 7 -11.23 -12.64 22.00
C GLY A 7 -10.87 -11.92 20.69
N PRO A 8 -9.60 -11.54 20.53
CA PRO A 8 -9.12 -10.76 19.37
C PRO A 8 -9.32 -11.47 18.03
N GLU A 9 -9.18 -12.80 18.00
CA GLU A 9 -9.33 -13.60 16.77
C GLU A 9 -10.77 -13.56 16.24
N LYS A 10 -11.77 -13.81 17.10
CA LYS A 10 -13.18 -13.76 16.70
C LYS A 10 -13.62 -12.36 16.27
N TYR A 11 -13.05 -11.31 16.88
CA TYR A 11 -13.30 -9.94 16.46
C TYR A 11 -12.70 -9.65 15.07
N SER A 12 -11.54 -10.19 14.77
CA SER A 12 -10.92 -10.09 13.44
C SER A 12 -11.75 -10.79 12.37
N TYR A 13 -12.28 -11.98 12.64
CA TYR A 13 -13.23 -12.67 11.75
C TYR A 13 -14.51 -11.85 11.53
N TYR A 14 -15.04 -11.26 12.58
CA TYR A 14 -16.20 -10.38 12.48
C TYR A 14 -15.92 -9.17 11.59
N LEU A 15 -14.80 -8.49 11.79
CA LEU A 15 -14.41 -7.36 10.93
C LEU A 15 -14.20 -7.80 9.48
N ALA A 16 -13.58 -8.95 9.26
CA ALA A 16 -13.38 -9.50 7.93
C ALA A 16 -14.73 -9.85 7.26
N SER A 17 -15.67 -10.44 7.98
CA SER A 17 -17.01 -10.77 7.45
C SER A 17 -17.81 -9.54 7.05
N ILE A 18 -17.67 -8.43 7.78
CA ILE A 18 -18.30 -7.15 7.43
C ILE A 18 -17.71 -6.61 6.13
N LYS A 19 -16.39 -6.70 5.95
CA LYS A 19 -15.69 -6.16 4.79
C LYS A 19 -15.83 -7.02 3.55
N HIS A 20 -15.74 -8.33 3.70
CA HIS A 20 -15.57 -9.29 2.61
C HIS A 20 -16.78 -10.20 2.35
N GLY A 21 -17.82 -10.11 3.17
CA GLY A 21 -19.11 -10.75 2.89
C GLY A 21 -19.22 -12.23 3.21
N GLY A 22 -18.74 -12.66 4.35
CA GLY A 22 -19.13 -13.96 4.93
C GLY A 22 -20.58 -13.91 5.44
N ASP A 23 -21.41 -14.87 5.05
CA ASP A 23 -22.83 -14.91 5.44
C ASP A 23 -23.05 -15.46 6.88
N ASN A 24 -22.00 -16.07 7.47
CA ASN A 24 -22.01 -16.57 8.84
C ASN A 24 -20.66 -16.36 9.52
N VAL A 25 -20.68 -16.18 10.84
CA VAL A 25 -19.48 -16.02 11.68
C VAL A 25 -18.54 -17.23 11.61
N ASP A 26 -19.07 -18.39 11.19
CA ASP A 26 -18.35 -19.67 11.06
C ASP A 26 -17.89 -19.98 9.63
N SER A 27 -18.19 -19.13 8.64
CA SER A 27 -17.68 -19.27 7.29
C SER A 27 -16.40 -18.48 7.12
N GLU A 28 -15.36 -19.10 6.56
CA GLU A 28 -14.13 -18.41 6.22
C GLU A 28 -14.42 -17.17 5.33
N PRO A 29 -13.96 -15.98 5.74
CA PRO A 29 -14.16 -14.79 4.92
C PRO A 29 -13.43 -14.94 3.60
N LYS A 30 -14.09 -14.60 2.51
CA LYS A 30 -13.47 -14.55 1.18
C LYS A 30 -12.53 -13.35 1.11
N PHE A 31 -11.28 -13.55 1.49
CA PHE A 31 -10.25 -12.52 1.44
C PHE A 31 -10.03 -12.01 0.00
N GLY A 32 -9.72 -10.74 -0.14
CA GLY A 32 -9.39 -10.11 -1.42
C GLY A 32 -10.55 -9.47 -2.20
N ARG A 33 -11.80 -9.64 -1.77
CA ARG A 33 -12.96 -8.98 -2.42
C ARG A 33 -13.79 -8.23 -1.39
N TYR A 34 -13.93 -6.94 -1.58
CA TYR A 34 -14.86 -6.16 -0.78
C TYR A 34 -16.32 -6.51 -1.13
N LYS A 35 -17.18 -6.48 -0.10
CA LYS A 35 -18.61 -6.63 -0.28
C LYS A 35 -19.15 -5.56 -1.25
N PRO A 36 -20.01 -5.90 -2.21
CA PRO A 36 -20.64 -4.90 -3.06
C PRO A 36 -21.27 -3.77 -2.20
N GLY A 37 -20.99 -2.52 -2.56
CA GLY A 37 -21.48 -1.35 -1.82
C GLY A 37 -20.68 -1.00 -0.54
N TYR A 38 -19.65 -1.77 -0.16
CA TYR A 38 -18.83 -1.46 1.01
C TYR A 38 -18.12 -0.10 0.87
N LYS A 39 -17.59 0.19 -0.31
CA LYS A 39 -16.88 1.43 -0.63
C LYS A 39 -17.78 2.66 -0.44
N GLU A 40 -19.04 2.57 -0.90
CA GLU A 40 -20.05 3.64 -0.75
C GLU A 40 -20.46 3.85 0.70
N ILE A 41 -20.58 2.78 1.48
CA ILE A 41 -20.93 2.85 2.91
C ILE A 41 -19.79 3.51 3.70
N GLU A 42 -18.55 3.14 3.45
CA GLU A 42 -17.38 3.75 4.12
C GLU A 42 -17.21 5.21 3.70
N LEU A 43 -17.41 5.54 2.42
CA LEU A 43 -17.38 6.92 1.95
C LEU A 43 -18.45 7.78 2.64
N LYS A 44 -19.69 7.27 2.78
CA LYS A 44 -20.76 7.97 3.53
C LYS A 44 -20.39 8.19 4.99
N LYS A 45 -19.82 7.19 5.66
CA LYS A 45 -19.36 7.31 7.05
C LYS A 45 -18.26 8.36 7.19
N MET A 46 -17.33 8.44 6.23
CA MET A 46 -16.25 9.42 6.23
C MET A 46 -16.78 10.85 6.02
N LEU A 47 -17.65 11.05 5.04
CA LEU A 47 -18.28 12.35 4.80
C LEU A 47 -19.08 12.84 6.02
N SER A 48 -19.74 11.93 6.76
CA SER A 48 -20.44 12.28 7.99
C SER A 48 -19.47 12.64 9.14
N ARG A 49 -18.27 12.05 9.20
CA ARG A 49 -17.24 12.40 10.19
C ARG A 49 -16.56 13.74 9.89
N ASN A 50 -16.35 14.05 8.62
CA ASN A 50 -15.74 15.33 8.22
C ASN A 50 -16.65 16.54 8.52
N ASN A 51 -17.97 16.33 8.61
CA ASN A 51 -18.93 17.35 9.01
C ASN A 51 -19.11 17.49 10.53
N SER A 52 -18.40 16.67 11.33
CA SER A 52 -18.48 16.77 12.78
C SER A 52 -17.40 17.70 13.32
N THR A 53 -17.75 18.52 14.32
CA THR A 53 -16.85 19.43 15.07
C THR A 53 -15.61 18.73 15.65
N PHE A 54 -15.55 17.40 15.62
CA PHE A 54 -14.41 16.61 16.10
C PHE A 54 -13.19 16.69 15.16
N ALA A 55 -13.41 16.93 13.86
CA ALA A 55 -12.31 17.14 12.92
C ALA A 55 -11.60 18.49 13.14
N GLN A 56 -12.36 19.51 13.57
CA GLN A 56 -11.80 20.83 13.85
C GLN A 56 -11.02 20.90 15.17
N SER A 57 -11.38 20.09 16.18
CA SER A 57 -10.67 20.09 17.48
C SER A 57 -9.30 19.42 17.43
N ARG A 58 -9.10 18.45 16.52
CA ARG A 58 -7.78 17.81 16.33
C ARG A 58 -6.75 18.70 15.64
N MET A 59 -7.17 19.69 14.87
CA MET A 59 -6.27 20.65 14.24
C MET A 59 -5.62 21.63 15.25
N SER A 60 -6.12 21.68 16.48
CA SER A 60 -5.61 22.58 17.55
C SER A 60 -4.74 21.88 18.59
N GLU A 61 -4.61 20.57 18.59
CA GLU A 61 -3.74 19.86 19.55
C GLU A 61 -2.28 20.00 19.13
N LYS A 62 -1.52 20.67 19.97
CA LYS A 62 -0.06 20.81 19.90
C LYS A 62 0.59 19.44 19.77
N SER A 63 1.48 19.30 18.81
CA SER A 63 2.37 18.17 18.63
C SER A 63 2.87 17.60 19.97
N LEU A 64 2.55 16.34 20.26
CA LEU A 64 3.01 15.62 21.45
C LEU A 64 4.47 15.14 21.37
N PHE A 65 5.16 15.42 20.26
CA PHE A 65 6.54 14.99 20.06
C PHE A 65 7.50 16.16 20.18
N SER A 66 8.09 16.31 21.34
CA SER A 66 9.25 17.18 21.57
C SER A 66 10.52 16.34 21.42
N ASN A 67 11.27 16.55 20.35
CA ASN A 67 12.59 15.94 20.21
C ASN A 67 13.63 16.88 20.79
N THR A 68 14.21 16.49 21.93
CA THR A 68 15.22 17.26 22.67
C THR A 68 16.55 17.43 21.92
N TYR A 69 16.73 16.74 20.80
CA TYR A 69 18.00 16.75 20.03
C TYR A 69 17.98 17.63 18.78
N ALA A 70 16.84 18.22 18.42
CA ALA A 70 16.76 19.14 17.28
C ALA A 70 16.96 20.58 17.73
N LYS A 71 17.93 21.28 17.15
CA LYS A 71 18.15 22.73 17.38
C LYS A 71 16.95 23.57 16.92
N GLU A 72 16.13 23.06 16.00
CA GLU A 72 14.90 23.68 15.53
C GLU A 72 13.72 22.79 15.84
N LYS A 73 12.64 23.39 16.33
CA LYS A 73 11.41 22.71 16.69
C LYS A 73 10.65 22.33 15.42
N ALA A 74 10.68 21.08 15.04
CA ALA A 74 9.87 20.60 13.92
C ALA A 74 8.38 20.72 14.26
N THR A 75 7.62 21.36 13.38
CA THR A 75 6.16 21.43 13.48
C THR A 75 5.56 20.41 12.52
N PHE A 76 4.79 19.47 13.06
CA PHE A 76 4.06 18.49 12.26
C PHE A 76 2.65 19.01 12.01
N ILE A 77 2.27 19.05 10.74
CA ILE A 77 0.93 19.45 10.31
C ILE A 77 0.29 18.23 9.65
N GLU A 78 -0.94 17.89 10.07
CA GLU A 78 -1.70 16.83 9.45
C GLU A 78 -2.11 17.26 8.03
N ARG A 79 -1.70 16.48 7.03
CA ARG A 79 -1.89 16.79 5.59
C ARG A 79 -2.86 15.84 4.89
N GLY A 80 -3.47 14.91 5.61
CA GLY A 80 -4.34 13.89 5.01
C GLY A 80 -3.57 12.79 4.29
N PRO A 81 -4.20 12.02 3.41
CA PRO A 81 -5.60 12.16 2.94
C PRO A 81 -6.64 11.79 4.00
N PHE A 82 -7.60 12.68 4.22
CA PHE A 82 -8.65 12.49 5.25
C PHE A 82 -9.82 11.63 4.77
N ASN A 83 -9.92 11.45 3.46
CA ASN A 83 -10.98 10.72 2.77
C ASN A 83 -10.54 9.30 2.34
N VAL A 84 -9.36 8.85 2.74
CA VAL A 84 -8.84 7.51 2.45
C VAL A 84 -9.20 6.57 3.58
N PRO A 85 -10.03 5.53 3.35
CA PRO A 85 -10.32 4.55 4.39
C PRO A 85 -9.10 3.68 4.68
N GLY A 86 -8.88 3.42 5.97
CA GLY A 86 -7.82 2.53 6.42
C GLY A 86 -6.48 3.23 6.68
N ARG A 87 -5.43 2.43 6.76
CA ARG A 87 -4.07 2.89 7.08
C ARG A 87 -3.34 3.31 5.81
N THR A 88 -2.96 4.59 5.71
CA THR A 88 -2.02 5.07 4.68
C THR A 88 -0.63 4.54 4.99
N ARG A 89 0.05 4.01 3.97
CA ARG A 89 1.41 3.46 4.08
C ARG A 89 2.41 4.25 3.27
N PRO A 90 2.41 4.15 1.91
CA PRO A 90 3.33 4.94 1.12
C PRO A 90 2.79 6.37 0.96
N ILE A 91 3.70 7.32 1.06
CA ILE A 91 3.53 8.68 0.54
C ILE A 91 4.73 8.92 -0.36
N LEU A 92 4.46 9.41 -1.56
CA LEU A 92 5.44 9.71 -2.58
C LEU A 92 5.21 11.13 -3.08
N VAL A 93 6.24 11.97 -3.03
CA VAL A 93 6.23 13.30 -3.64
C VAL A 93 6.59 13.14 -5.12
N ASP A 94 5.80 13.70 -6.02
CA ASP A 94 6.03 13.62 -7.46
C ASP A 94 7.34 14.32 -7.83
N VAL A 95 8.30 13.55 -8.33
CA VAL A 95 9.63 14.10 -8.70
C VAL A 95 9.59 15.01 -9.91
N SER A 96 8.50 15.04 -10.68
CA SER A 96 8.32 15.93 -11.81
C SER A 96 7.75 17.29 -11.45
N ASP A 97 7.24 17.44 -10.23
CA ASP A 97 6.66 18.69 -9.77
C ASP A 97 7.68 19.50 -8.96
N PRO A 98 8.27 20.54 -9.55
CA PRO A 98 9.27 21.37 -8.86
C PRO A 98 8.67 22.21 -7.72
N THR A 99 7.34 22.32 -7.65
CA THR A 99 6.66 23.04 -6.56
C THR A 99 6.49 22.16 -5.32
N GLY A 100 6.59 20.82 -5.47
CA GLY A 100 6.40 19.86 -4.42
C GLY A 100 4.94 19.70 -3.95
N ASN A 101 3.97 20.22 -4.70
CA ASN A 101 2.55 20.21 -4.34
C ASN A 101 1.84 18.93 -4.76
N THR A 102 2.45 18.14 -5.67
CA THR A 102 1.88 16.90 -6.17
C THR A 102 2.40 15.71 -5.37
N TRP A 103 1.48 14.96 -4.75
CA TRP A 103 1.81 13.77 -3.96
C TRP A 103 0.91 12.61 -4.34
N TYR A 104 1.44 11.40 -4.14
CA TYR A 104 0.69 10.15 -4.21
C TYR A 104 0.65 9.50 -2.84
N ALA A 105 -0.48 8.94 -2.47
CA ALA A 105 -0.65 8.19 -1.23
C ALA A 105 -1.30 6.85 -1.50
N GLY A 106 -0.82 5.80 -0.84
CA GLY A 106 -1.38 4.46 -0.91
C GLY A 106 -2.05 4.07 0.40
N SER A 107 -3.27 3.56 0.32
CA SER A 107 -4.01 3.06 1.47
C SER A 107 -4.10 1.54 1.44
N THR A 108 -3.97 0.90 2.61
CA THR A 108 -4.10 -0.56 2.75
C THR A 108 -5.51 -1.09 2.52
N GLY A 109 -6.46 -0.24 2.22
CA GLY A 109 -7.84 -0.63 1.95
C GLY A 109 -8.62 0.40 1.14
N GLY A 110 -7.91 1.33 0.48
CA GLY A 110 -8.53 2.43 -0.24
C GLY A 110 -7.86 2.82 -1.55
N GLY A 111 -6.89 2.02 -2.03
CA GLY A 111 -6.25 2.26 -3.33
C GLY A 111 -5.21 3.38 -3.32
N VAL A 112 -4.90 3.90 -4.51
CA VAL A 112 -3.95 4.98 -4.74
C VAL A 112 -4.69 6.31 -4.89
N TRP A 113 -4.18 7.34 -4.24
CA TRP A 113 -4.73 8.69 -4.21
C TRP A 113 -3.67 9.70 -4.65
N LYS A 114 -4.10 10.75 -5.32
CA LYS A 114 -3.24 11.84 -5.80
C LYS A 114 -3.79 13.18 -5.34
N THR A 115 -2.90 14.06 -4.90
CA THR A 115 -3.15 15.49 -4.72
C THR A 115 -2.25 16.29 -5.66
N THR A 116 -2.65 17.50 -6.01
CA THR A 116 -1.84 18.47 -6.78
C THR A 116 -1.83 19.86 -6.11
N ASP A 117 -2.31 19.94 -4.87
CA ASP A 117 -2.54 21.17 -4.14
C ASP A 117 -2.09 21.08 -2.66
N GLU A 118 -0.93 20.47 -2.43
CA GLU A 118 -0.37 20.26 -1.09
C GLU A 118 -1.32 19.55 -0.13
N SER A 119 -2.07 18.55 -0.61
CA SER A 119 -3.02 17.76 0.16
C SER A 119 -4.33 18.46 0.58
N VAL A 120 -4.67 19.60 -0.03
CA VAL A 120 -5.96 20.25 0.21
C VAL A 120 -7.10 19.39 -0.34
N THR A 121 -6.90 18.84 -1.55
CA THR A 121 -7.83 17.86 -2.16
C THR A 121 -7.12 16.60 -2.59
N TRP A 122 -7.85 15.47 -2.55
CA TRP A 122 -7.35 14.17 -2.97
C TRP A 122 -8.33 13.49 -3.92
N SER A 123 -7.80 12.95 -5.01
CA SER A 123 -8.54 12.18 -6.00
C SER A 123 -8.05 10.73 -6.02
N GLU A 124 -8.97 9.78 -6.06
CA GLU A 124 -8.65 8.36 -6.21
C GLU A 124 -8.23 8.08 -7.66
N ILE A 125 -7.15 7.32 -7.83
CA ILE A 125 -6.52 7.02 -9.13
C ILE A 125 -6.18 5.53 -9.29
N SER A 126 -6.96 4.62 -8.71
CA SER A 126 -6.71 3.15 -8.77
C SER A 126 -7.40 2.48 -9.96
N ASN A 127 -7.66 3.21 -11.06
CA ASN A 127 -8.31 2.63 -12.23
C ASN A 127 -7.50 1.47 -12.84
N GLY A 128 -8.15 0.33 -13.04
CA GLY A 128 -7.52 -0.90 -13.55
C GLY A 128 -6.89 -1.80 -12.49
N MET A 129 -6.92 -1.42 -11.20
CA MET A 129 -6.43 -2.26 -10.11
C MET A 129 -7.51 -3.22 -9.60
N GLU A 130 -7.19 -4.52 -9.56
CA GLU A 130 -8.03 -5.56 -8.94
C GLU A 130 -7.91 -5.53 -7.40
N SER A 131 -6.71 -5.23 -6.88
CA SER A 131 -6.46 -5.06 -5.45
C SER A 131 -6.16 -3.60 -5.13
N ILE A 132 -6.86 -3.06 -4.14
CA ILE A 132 -6.68 -1.71 -3.60
C ILE A 132 -5.93 -1.70 -2.26
N ALA A 133 -5.34 -2.83 -1.87
CA ALA A 133 -4.53 -2.97 -0.67
C ALA A 133 -3.08 -2.52 -0.93
N ILE A 134 -2.86 -1.21 -1.04
CA ILE A 134 -1.55 -0.66 -1.41
C ILE A 134 -0.58 -0.79 -0.24
N SER A 135 0.52 -1.47 -0.48
CA SER A 135 1.62 -1.64 0.47
C SER A 135 2.78 -0.68 0.21
N TRP A 136 3.08 -0.39 -1.06
CA TRP A 136 4.15 0.52 -1.47
C TRP A 136 3.84 1.23 -2.79
N LEU A 137 4.48 2.39 -2.99
CA LEU A 137 4.52 3.14 -4.25
C LEU A 137 5.96 3.56 -4.52
N ASP A 138 6.37 3.51 -5.78
CA ASP A 138 7.62 4.09 -6.23
C ASP A 138 7.47 4.72 -7.62
N GLN A 139 8.30 5.71 -7.92
CA GLN A 139 8.25 6.51 -9.15
C GLN A 139 9.62 6.52 -9.82
N SER A 140 9.63 6.33 -11.12
CA SER A 140 10.85 6.48 -11.90
C SER A 140 11.31 7.93 -11.88
N LYS A 141 12.60 8.16 -11.58
CA LYS A 141 13.21 9.47 -11.64
C LYS A 141 13.54 9.88 -13.08
N SER A 142 13.91 8.92 -13.94
CA SER A 142 14.22 9.17 -15.34
C SER A 142 12.98 9.38 -16.21
N GLN A 143 11.85 8.74 -15.85
CA GLN A 143 10.55 8.90 -16.52
C GLN A 143 9.45 9.06 -15.46
N PRO A 144 9.18 10.27 -14.95
CA PRO A 144 8.29 10.47 -13.82
C PRO A 144 6.82 10.10 -14.04
N ASN A 145 6.39 9.96 -15.29
CA ASN A 145 5.07 9.42 -15.63
C ASN A 145 4.93 7.90 -15.36
N VAL A 146 6.06 7.21 -15.12
CA VAL A 146 6.08 5.79 -14.78
C VAL A 146 6.06 5.62 -13.27
N LEU A 147 5.02 4.94 -12.78
CA LEU A 147 4.80 4.61 -11.38
C LEU A 147 4.63 3.10 -11.22
N TYR A 148 5.06 2.60 -10.08
CA TYR A 148 4.79 1.23 -9.67
C TYR A 148 4.08 1.22 -8.32
N ALA A 149 3.08 0.35 -8.19
CA ALA A 149 2.35 0.11 -6.96
C ALA A 149 2.44 -1.36 -6.54
N ALA A 150 2.81 -1.57 -5.31
CA ALA A 150 2.80 -2.88 -4.65
C ALA A 150 1.49 -3.07 -3.89
N THR A 151 1.02 -4.30 -3.84
CA THR A 151 -0.21 -4.65 -3.13
C THR A 151 0.00 -5.80 -2.13
N GLY A 152 -0.93 -5.93 -1.19
CA GLY A 152 -0.91 -6.94 -0.15
C GLY A 152 -0.33 -6.46 1.18
N VAL A 153 -0.84 -6.99 2.27
CA VAL A 153 -0.44 -6.60 3.63
C VAL A 153 -0.29 -7.83 4.51
N ALA A 154 0.92 -8.37 4.58
CA ALA A 154 1.30 -9.49 5.45
C ALA A 154 2.13 -9.01 6.66
N TRP A 155 1.59 -8.08 7.47
CA TRP A 155 2.39 -7.44 8.51
C TRP A 155 2.06 -7.92 9.93
N VAL A 156 0.89 -8.49 10.13
CA VAL A 156 0.36 -8.77 11.47
C VAL A 156 0.26 -10.27 11.75
N GLY A 157 0.27 -11.08 10.72
CA GLY A 157 0.06 -12.54 10.81
C GLY A 157 -1.39 -12.91 11.08
N GLY A 158 -1.90 -13.84 10.29
CA GLY A 158 -3.24 -14.39 10.42
C GLY A 158 -4.32 -13.59 9.69
N ILE A 159 -5.53 -13.66 10.20
CA ILE A 159 -6.78 -13.23 9.55
C ILE A 159 -6.86 -11.75 9.16
N GLN A 160 -5.92 -10.93 9.59
CA GLN A 160 -5.89 -9.49 9.29
C GLN A 160 -5.06 -9.14 8.06
N ASP A 161 -4.37 -10.10 7.49
CA ASP A 161 -3.61 -9.90 6.28
C ASP A 161 -4.56 -9.74 5.10
N ILE A 162 -4.30 -8.77 4.25
CA ILE A 162 -5.07 -8.53 3.04
C ILE A 162 -4.19 -8.97 1.89
N THR A 163 -4.55 -10.10 1.28
CA THR A 163 -3.90 -10.60 0.07
C THR A 163 -3.97 -9.56 -1.03
N GLY A 164 -2.84 -9.25 -1.63
CA GLY A 164 -2.74 -8.37 -2.76
C GLY A 164 -2.97 -9.09 -4.09
N ALA A 165 -2.61 -8.42 -5.16
CA ALA A 165 -2.58 -8.96 -6.52
C ALA A 165 -1.24 -8.58 -7.20
N GLY A 166 -0.16 -8.55 -6.41
CA GLY A 166 1.19 -8.30 -6.89
C GLY A 166 1.51 -6.84 -7.16
N VAL A 167 2.18 -6.59 -8.28
CA VAL A 167 2.73 -5.31 -8.70
C VAL A 167 1.94 -4.76 -9.89
N TYR A 168 1.60 -3.48 -9.80
CA TYR A 168 0.99 -2.73 -10.89
C TYR A 168 1.96 -1.67 -11.40
N LYS A 169 1.91 -1.42 -12.71
CA LYS A 169 2.65 -0.36 -13.41
C LYS A 169 1.66 0.61 -14.04
N SER A 170 1.93 1.90 -13.89
CA SER A 170 1.30 2.98 -14.67
C SER A 170 2.38 3.65 -15.50
N VAL A 171 2.02 4.09 -16.72
CA VAL A 171 2.88 4.87 -17.62
C VAL A 171 2.30 6.25 -17.92
N ASP A 172 1.27 6.64 -17.17
CA ASP A 172 0.49 7.87 -17.40
C ASP A 172 0.19 8.63 -16.09
N SER A 173 1.15 8.60 -15.16
CA SER A 173 1.08 9.29 -13.86
C SER A 173 -0.10 8.83 -12.99
N GLY A 174 -0.39 7.52 -13.03
CA GLY A 174 -1.41 6.86 -12.21
C GLY A 174 -2.83 6.91 -12.76
N LYS A 175 -3.05 7.38 -13.99
CA LYS A 175 -4.40 7.40 -14.58
C LYS A 175 -4.93 6.00 -14.88
N ASN A 176 -4.06 5.11 -15.35
CA ASN A 176 -4.35 3.72 -15.61
C ASN A 176 -3.25 2.83 -15.07
N TRP A 177 -3.64 1.66 -14.57
CA TRP A 177 -2.73 0.66 -14.00
C TRP A 177 -2.91 -0.68 -14.68
N ILE A 178 -1.81 -1.36 -14.96
CA ILE A 178 -1.77 -2.74 -15.45
C ILE A 178 -1.00 -3.61 -14.47
N ASN A 179 -1.48 -4.82 -14.25
CA ASN A 179 -0.76 -5.80 -13.43
C ASN A 179 0.42 -6.35 -14.24
N VAL A 180 1.62 -6.24 -13.64
CA VAL A 180 2.89 -6.68 -14.24
C VAL A 180 3.58 -7.79 -13.41
N SER A 181 2.84 -8.44 -12.53
CA SER A 181 3.35 -9.57 -11.76
C SER A 181 3.53 -10.82 -12.61
N PRO A 182 4.44 -11.72 -12.24
CA PRO A 182 4.53 -13.04 -12.87
C PRO A 182 3.26 -13.85 -12.59
N ARG A 183 2.91 -14.73 -13.54
CA ARG A 183 1.70 -15.54 -13.46
C ARG A 183 2.01 -17.01 -13.62
N GLU A 184 1.22 -17.82 -12.95
CA GLU A 184 1.17 -19.26 -13.17
C GLU A 184 0.53 -19.62 -14.52
N SER A 185 0.67 -20.87 -14.91
CA SER A 185 0.06 -21.40 -16.15
C SER A 185 -1.47 -21.32 -16.18
N ASN A 186 -2.12 -21.25 -15.02
CA ASN A 186 -3.57 -21.07 -14.86
C ASN A 186 -4.01 -19.61 -14.98
N GLY A 187 -3.06 -18.65 -15.13
CA GLY A 187 -3.30 -17.23 -15.28
C GLY A 187 -3.37 -16.43 -13.96
N TYR A 188 -3.30 -17.08 -12.80
CA TYR A 188 -3.23 -16.38 -11.51
C TYR A 188 -1.83 -15.81 -11.28
N VAL A 189 -1.75 -14.71 -10.51
CA VAL A 189 -0.48 -14.17 -10.03
C VAL A 189 0.19 -15.23 -9.15
N LEU A 190 1.51 -15.37 -9.25
CA LEU A 190 2.29 -16.27 -8.38
C LEU A 190 2.02 -15.95 -6.91
N ASP A 191 1.86 -17.00 -6.09
CA ASP A 191 1.53 -16.86 -4.66
C ASP A 191 2.59 -16.05 -3.88
N GLU A 192 3.85 -16.12 -4.27
CA GLU A 192 4.93 -15.30 -3.71
C GLU A 192 4.70 -13.79 -3.91
N PHE A 193 3.88 -13.38 -4.88
CA PHE A 193 3.49 -12.00 -5.11
C PHE A 193 2.18 -11.59 -4.42
N ASN A 194 1.58 -12.47 -3.61
CA ASN A 194 0.38 -12.14 -2.82
C ASN A 194 0.60 -10.95 -1.89
N ASN A 195 1.83 -10.78 -1.40
CA ASN A 195 2.20 -9.65 -0.56
C ASN A 195 3.54 -9.08 -1.00
N VAL A 196 3.52 -7.92 -1.59
CA VAL A 196 4.73 -7.17 -1.98
C VAL A 196 5.00 -6.10 -0.94
N SER A 197 6.08 -6.27 -0.17
CA SER A 197 6.39 -5.38 0.95
C SER A 197 7.06 -4.09 0.51
N ARG A 198 7.86 -4.13 -0.56
CA ARG A 198 8.64 -2.99 -1.07
C ARG A 198 8.88 -3.11 -2.56
N LEU A 199 8.98 -1.95 -3.22
CA LEU A 199 9.48 -1.79 -4.58
C LEU A 199 10.63 -0.79 -4.57
N LEU A 200 11.59 -1.00 -5.48
CA LEU A 200 12.63 -0.05 -5.80
C LEU A 200 12.73 0.06 -7.32
N VAL A 201 12.49 1.24 -7.86
CA VAL A 201 12.70 1.55 -9.28
C VAL A 201 14.09 2.13 -9.46
N ASP A 202 14.82 1.65 -10.46
CA ASP A 202 16.13 2.19 -10.81
C ASP A 202 15.98 3.68 -11.20
N PRO A 203 16.77 4.59 -10.61
CA PRO A 203 16.66 6.01 -10.89
C PRO A 203 16.98 6.40 -12.34
N THR A 204 17.67 5.52 -13.08
CA THR A 204 18.12 5.76 -14.46
C THR A 204 17.31 5.01 -15.52
N ASP A 205 16.66 3.88 -15.13
CA ASP A 205 15.89 3.06 -16.04
C ASP A 205 14.54 2.64 -15.38
N PRO A 206 13.40 3.10 -15.93
CA PRO A 206 12.07 2.79 -15.38
C PRO A 206 11.69 1.31 -15.49
N ASP A 207 12.36 0.53 -16.33
CA ASP A 207 12.07 -0.87 -16.56
C ASP A 207 12.86 -1.81 -15.64
N ILE A 208 13.83 -1.29 -14.89
CA ILE A 208 14.56 -2.02 -13.86
C ILE A 208 13.89 -1.80 -12.50
N VAL A 209 13.32 -2.87 -11.95
CA VAL A 209 12.62 -2.82 -10.67
C VAL A 209 13.00 -4.02 -9.80
N ILE A 210 13.16 -3.77 -8.50
CA ILE A 210 13.35 -4.79 -7.48
C ILE A 210 12.09 -4.83 -6.61
N ALA A 211 11.58 -6.02 -6.33
CA ALA A 211 10.45 -6.25 -5.45
C ALA A 211 10.84 -7.21 -4.32
N SER A 212 10.49 -6.88 -3.08
CA SER A 212 10.51 -7.86 -1.97
C SER A 212 9.10 -8.36 -1.71
N THR A 213 8.95 -9.68 -1.67
CA THR A 213 7.65 -10.35 -1.66
C THR A 213 7.60 -11.45 -0.61
N THR A 214 6.39 -11.88 -0.27
CA THR A 214 6.13 -13.08 0.54
C THR A 214 4.73 -13.59 0.24
N GLU A 215 4.55 -14.90 0.24
CA GLU A 215 3.25 -15.53 0.08
C GLU A 215 2.31 -15.13 1.23
N ASP A 216 2.77 -15.32 2.48
CA ASP A 216 2.04 -14.93 3.69
C ASP A 216 2.98 -14.41 4.80
N TYR A 217 2.42 -14.19 5.99
CA TYR A 217 3.16 -13.68 7.14
C TYR A 217 4.27 -14.62 7.64
N PHE A 218 4.10 -15.93 7.54
CA PHE A 218 5.03 -16.95 8.04
C PHE A 218 5.90 -17.55 6.94
N ALA A 219 5.59 -17.27 5.67
CA ALA A 219 6.32 -17.79 4.53
C ALA A 219 7.70 -17.17 4.36
N GLN A 220 8.46 -17.76 3.46
CA GLN A 220 9.74 -17.25 3.02
C GLN A 220 9.59 -15.88 2.36
N GLY A 221 10.62 -15.06 2.50
CA GLY A 221 10.71 -13.81 1.77
C GLY A 221 11.55 -13.99 0.52
N HIS A 222 11.14 -13.33 -0.56
CA HIS A 222 11.81 -13.39 -1.85
C HIS A 222 12.18 -11.99 -2.33
N ILE A 223 13.27 -11.87 -3.06
CA ILE A 223 13.64 -10.66 -3.79
C ILE A 223 13.64 -11.00 -5.27
N TRP A 224 12.84 -10.27 -6.00
CA TRP A 224 12.68 -10.41 -7.44
C TRP A 224 13.22 -9.18 -8.15
N LYS A 225 13.76 -9.40 -9.35
CA LYS A 225 14.22 -8.34 -10.23
C LYS A 225 13.58 -8.49 -11.61
N THR A 226 13.12 -7.39 -12.17
CA THR A 226 12.81 -7.25 -13.59
C THR A 226 13.75 -6.25 -14.23
N ILE A 227 13.99 -6.39 -15.54
CA ILE A 227 14.76 -5.47 -16.37
C ILE A 227 13.97 -5.05 -17.63
N ASP A 228 12.70 -5.37 -17.68
CA ASP A 228 11.82 -5.16 -18.84
C ASP A 228 10.43 -4.64 -18.44
N GLY A 229 10.39 -3.95 -17.30
CA GLY A 229 9.19 -3.27 -16.80
C GLY A 229 8.13 -4.21 -16.26
N GLY A 230 8.54 -5.40 -15.82
CA GLY A 230 7.66 -6.40 -15.22
C GLY A 230 7.11 -7.44 -16.20
N LYS A 231 7.58 -7.48 -17.44
CA LYS A 231 7.21 -8.57 -18.39
C LYS A 231 7.76 -9.91 -17.93
N ASN A 232 9.00 -9.89 -17.40
CA ASN A 232 9.65 -11.05 -16.82
C ASN A 232 10.25 -10.68 -15.46
N TRP A 233 10.16 -11.61 -14.50
CA TRP A 233 10.75 -11.47 -13.18
C TRP A 233 11.68 -12.66 -12.91
N THR A 234 12.83 -12.36 -12.30
CA THR A 234 13.82 -13.35 -11.88
C THR A 234 14.00 -13.24 -10.39
N GLU A 235 13.89 -14.34 -9.67
CA GLU A 235 14.26 -14.38 -8.27
C GLU A 235 15.77 -14.22 -8.13
N VAL A 236 16.23 -13.24 -7.36
CA VAL A 236 17.65 -12.94 -7.17
C VAL A 236 18.15 -13.26 -5.77
N ALA A 237 17.26 -13.35 -4.79
CA ALA A 237 17.56 -13.78 -3.43
C ALA A 237 16.29 -14.24 -2.72
N SER A 238 16.49 -15.06 -1.66
CA SER A 238 15.41 -15.45 -0.74
C SER A 238 15.94 -15.54 0.69
N ALA A 239 15.02 -15.52 1.65
CA ALA A 239 15.30 -15.66 3.06
C ALA A 239 14.32 -16.64 3.70
N SER A 240 14.73 -17.33 4.76
CA SER A 240 13.88 -18.30 5.48
C SER A 240 12.67 -17.68 6.19
N THR A 241 12.65 -16.36 6.28
CA THR A 241 11.54 -15.58 6.83
C THR A 241 11.27 -14.39 5.92
N ARG A 242 10.16 -13.69 6.14
CA ARG A 242 9.75 -12.57 5.31
C ARG A 242 10.79 -11.45 5.26
N ILE A 243 10.90 -10.81 4.10
CA ILE A 243 11.70 -9.61 3.89
C ILE A 243 10.78 -8.40 4.07
N GLN A 244 11.06 -7.61 5.10
CA GLN A 244 10.20 -6.47 5.45
C GLN A 244 10.50 -5.23 4.63
N GLN A 245 11.75 -5.06 4.23
CA GLN A 245 12.19 -3.88 3.53
C GLN A 245 13.40 -4.20 2.67
N VAL A 246 13.46 -3.59 1.50
CA VAL A 246 14.66 -3.50 0.67
C VAL A 246 14.91 -2.04 0.34
N ILE A 247 16.16 -1.62 0.36
CA ILE A 247 16.59 -0.26 -0.02
C ILE A 247 17.84 -0.35 -0.89
N ALA A 248 18.04 0.61 -1.77
CA ALA A 248 19.29 0.77 -2.51
C ALA A 248 20.19 1.81 -1.84
N ALA A 249 21.50 1.67 -2.01
CA ALA A 249 22.44 2.70 -1.62
C ALA A 249 22.19 3.97 -2.45
N PRO A 250 22.20 5.17 -1.83
CA PRO A 250 21.90 6.42 -2.56
C PRO A 250 22.83 6.71 -3.73
N SER A 251 24.07 6.22 -3.66
CA SER A 251 25.11 6.44 -4.68
C SER A 251 25.20 5.36 -5.74
N ASP A 252 24.64 4.15 -5.49
CA ASP A 252 24.74 3.02 -6.41
C ASP A 252 23.53 2.09 -6.23
N PHE A 253 22.65 2.07 -7.22
CA PHE A 253 21.46 1.23 -7.23
C PHE A 253 21.80 -0.28 -7.20
N ASN A 254 22.99 -0.68 -7.65
CA ASN A 254 23.40 -2.09 -7.63
C ASN A 254 23.75 -2.60 -6.22
N ILE A 255 23.88 -1.71 -5.24
CA ILE A 255 24.10 -2.08 -3.84
C ILE A 255 22.75 -1.97 -3.12
N GLN A 256 22.20 -3.13 -2.74
CA GLN A 256 20.93 -3.19 -2.00
C GLN A 256 21.13 -3.82 -0.62
N TYR A 257 20.29 -3.40 0.30
CA TYR A 257 20.21 -3.92 1.65
C TYR A 257 18.78 -4.42 1.93
N ALA A 258 18.66 -5.62 2.46
CA ALA A 258 17.37 -6.20 2.84
C ALA A 258 17.28 -6.35 4.37
N ALA A 259 16.17 -5.94 4.95
CA ALA A 259 15.83 -6.22 6.33
C ALA A 259 14.96 -7.49 6.39
N VAL A 260 15.52 -8.52 7.03
CA VAL A 260 14.88 -9.82 7.22
C VAL A 260 14.45 -9.93 8.68
N ARG A 261 13.27 -10.51 8.93
CA ARG A 261 12.79 -10.71 10.31
C ARG A 261 13.43 -11.93 10.95
#